data_decb7d614ae079fd6d33211136d20f57
#
_entry.id   decb7d614ae079fd6d33211136d20f57
#
_cell.length_a   1.000
_cell.length_b   1.000
_cell.length_c   1.000
_cell.angle_alpha   90.00
_cell.angle_beta   90.00
_cell.angle_gamma   90.00
#
_symmetry.space_group_name_H-M   'P 1'
#
loop_
_entity.id
_entity.type
_entity.pdbx_description
1 polymer ?
#
loop_
_entity_poly.entity_id
_entity_poly.type
_entity_poly.pdbx_seq_one_letter_code
_entity_poly.pdbx_strand_id
1 'polypeptide(L)'
;MLAVDDKLENLKILIAYLENSGFEIMVAQGGEEAFQHIERVIPDMILLDILMPGIDGFEVCSRLKTNDVTKDIPVIFMTALTDTADKVKGFELGAVDYLTKPLQHEEVLARVNAHMTIRELQQQLQEQNALLQHKNILLKKYTDKINADIERAHEIQQLFLPTSDNMPYPDKIDWAYSFEPADEVSGDYYDVSVIDENRLAILFSDVCGHGIPAAFITAILKTTFQAWLEYSDSLSELGNNLNRKLYQLTPRDSFAAVFVAIYDLTTGVCQYINFGHKPAPWLIPSGKNKPIQALNSARSLLLGFQEQIDLPIAEFTLSPGDSMIIVSDGILENHKHDEIDYDRNYDELEYDMVYFENFLKKSKSLPVYKLVEKIKEEADCFTGTTEQLDDRTILAFKIKK
;
A
#
# COMPACT_ATOMS: atom_id res chain seq x y z
N MET A 1 5.99 11.18 48.75
CA MET A 1 5.15 12.40 48.88
C MET A 1 5.80 13.39 49.88
N LEU A 2 5.43 14.67 49.79
CA LEU A 2 5.90 15.71 50.76
C LEU A 2 4.67 16.37 51.40
N ALA A 3 4.61 16.37 52.74
CA ALA A 3 3.59 17.09 53.51
C ALA A 3 4.23 18.32 54.19
N VAL A 4 3.64 19.49 53.98
CA VAL A 4 4.13 20.77 54.47
C VAL A 4 3.07 21.45 55.33
N ASP A 5 3.32 21.64 56.63
CA ASP A 5 2.42 22.29 57.57
C ASP A 5 3.24 22.79 58.79
N ASP A 6 2.96 24.00 59.26
CA ASP A 6 3.68 24.57 60.41
C ASP A 6 3.34 23.88 61.75
N LYS A 7 2.23 23.13 61.78
CA LYS A 7 1.77 22.42 62.98
C LYS A 7 2.15 20.95 62.94
N LEU A 8 3.01 20.53 63.82
CA LEU A 8 3.45 19.13 63.97
C LEU A 8 2.27 18.16 64.17
N GLU A 9 1.17 18.61 64.76
CA GLU A 9 -0.02 17.80 64.98
C GLU A 9 -0.67 17.39 63.65
N ASN A 10 -0.76 18.32 62.71
CA ASN A 10 -1.30 18.05 61.38
C ASN A 10 -0.41 17.08 60.59
N LEU A 11 0.91 17.25 60.65
CA LEU A 11 1.88 16.37 60.02
C LEU A 11 1.79 14.96 60.59
N LYS A 12 1.65 14.79 61.92
CA LYS A 12 1.47 13.45 62.54
C LYS A 12 0.20 12.76 62.07
N ILE A 13 -0.91 13.50 61.87
CA ILE A 13 -2.16 12.99 61.36
C ILE A 13 -1.96 12.51 59.91
N LEU A 14 -1.32 13.32 59.06
CA LEU A 14 -1.06 12.95 57.66
C LEU A 14 -0.14 11.74 57.55
N ILE A 15 0.92 11.68 58.35
CA ILE A 15 1.81 10.50 58.41
C ILE A 15 0.98 9.25 58.73
N ALA A 16 0.17 9.30 59.79
CA ALA A 16 -0.64 8.14 60.20
C ALA A 16 -1.64 7.71 59.11
N TYR A 17 -2.24 8.65 58.38
CA TYR A 17 -3.21 8.34 57.33
C TYR A 17 -2.57 7.74 56.08
N LEU A 18 -1.40 8.24 55.67
CA LEU A 18 -0.80 7.94 54.39
C LEU A 18 0.20 6.76 54.49
N GLU A 19 0.99 6.66 55.58
CA GLU A 19 1.91 5.50 55.78
C GLU A 19 1.11 4.18 55.90
N ASN A 20 -0.01 4.20 56.63
CA ASN A 20 -0.90 3.02 56.76
C ASN A 20 -1.49 2.61 55.38
N SER A 21 -1.47 3.50 54.39
CA SER A 21 -1.93 3.27 53.04
C SER A 21 -0.81 3.00 52.03
N GLY A 22 0.43 2.82 52.51
CA GLY A 22 1.57 2.44 51.67
C GLY A 22 2.35 3.58 51.02
N PHE A 23 2.13 4.85 51.46
CA PHE A 23 2.87 5.99 50.95
C PHE A 23 4.12 6.29 51.80
N GLU A 24 5.24 6.57 51.14
CA GLU A 24 6.41 7.13 51.80
C GLU A 24 6.27 8.66 51.93
N ILE A 25 6.42 9.20 53.12
CA ILE A 25 6.14 10.60 53.38
C ILE A 25 7.39 11.28 53.95
N MET A 26 7.75 12.38 53.29
CA MET A 26 8.64 13.42 53.82
C MET A 26 7.78 14.50 54.43
N VAL A 27 8.27 15.14 55.52
CA VAL A 27 7.56 16.24 56.19
C VAL A 27 8.44 17.47 56.26
N ALA A 28 7.83 18.66 56.14
CA ALA A 28 8.47 19.95 56.32
C ALA A 28 7.57 20.88 57.16
N GLN A 29 8.15 21.64 58.06
CA GLN A 29 7.43 22.59 58.92
C GLN A 29 7.29 23.99 58.35
N GLY A 30 7.66 24.17 57.06
CA GLY A 30 7.54 25.44 56.35
C GLY A 30 8.07 25.39 54.94
N GLY A 31 7.87 26.46 54.17
CA GLY A 31 8.22 26.53 52.76
C GLY A 31 9.69 26.37 52.45
N GLU A 32 10.57 26.94 53.29
CA GLU A 32 12.04 26.81 53.07
C GLU A 32 12.54 25.37 53.25
N GLU A 33 12.07 24.69 54.30
CA GLU A 33 12.39 23.27 54.53
C GLU A 33 11.84 22.39 53.43
N ALA A 34 10.65 22.71 52.91
CA ALA A 34 10.05 22.02 51.77
C ALA A 34 10.97 22.10 50.56
N PHE A 35 11.50 23.26 50.19
CA PHE A 35 12.44 23.39 49.08
C PHE A 35 13.74 22.62 49.31
N GLN A 36 14.31 22.59 50.51
CA GLN A 36 15.49 21.79 50.82
C GLN A 36 15.26 20.30 50.63
N HIS A 37 14.05 19.80 50.94
CA HIS A 37 13.70 18.40 50.69
C HIS A 37 13.55 18.13 49.19
N ILE A 38 12.91 19.04 48.43
CA ILE A 38 12.68 18.90 46.99
C ILE A 38 14.00 18.93 46.21
N GLU A 39 14.98 19.71 46.63
CA GLU A 39 16.34 19.70 46.03
C GLU A 39 17.05 18.34 46.15
N ARG A 40 16.74 17.58 47.21
CA ARG A 40 17.35 16.24 47.44
C ARG A 40 16.54 15.12 46.79
N VAL A 41 15.24 15.19 46.91
CA VAL A 41 14.32 14.16 46.40
C VAL A 41 13.05 14.84 45.87
N ILE A 42 12.77 14.65 44.60
CA ILE A 42 11.56 15.18 43.98
C ILE A 42 10.36 14.32 44.41
N PRO A 43 9.35 14.88 45.11
CA PRO A 43 8.20 14.13 45.57
C PRO A 43 7.19 13.90 44.39
N ASP A 44 6.46 12.79 44.45
CA ASP A 44 5.39 12.54 43.48
C ASP A 44 4.17 13.43 43.67
N MET A 45 3.97 13.97 44.89
CA MET A 45 2.87 14.88 45.26
C MET A 45 3.26 15.70 46.47
N ILE A 46 2.71 16.90 46.58
CA ILE A 46 2.88 17.79 47.72
C ILE A 46 1.51 18.13 48.35
N LEU A 47 1.37 17.84 49.64
CA LEU A 47 0.28 18.36 50.45
C LEU A 47 0.78 19.62 51.18
N LEU A 48 0.19 20.77 50.93
CA LEU A 48 0.74 22.05 51.30
C LEU A 48 -0.25 22.90 52.11
N ASP A 49 0.09 23.24 53.34
CA ASP A 49 -0.70 24.22 54.09
C ASP A 49 -0.56 25.60 53.46
N ILE A 50 -1.66 26.34 53.42
CA ILE A 50 -1.68 27.72 52.91
C ILE A 50 -1.09 28.67 53.94
N LEU A 51 -1.50 28.54 55.20
CA LEU A 51 -1.21 29.51 56.24
C LEU A 51 0.03 29.05 57.07
N MET A 52 1.20 29.44 56.64
CA MET A 52 2.47 29.14 57.33
C MET A 52 3.25 30.44 57.60
N PRO A 53 4.01 30.47 58.69
CA PRO A 53 4.91 31.61 58.98
C PRO A 53 6.07 31.65 57.96
N GLY A 54 6.46 32.87 57.57
CA GLY A 54 7.50 33.09 56.56
C GLY A 54 6.96 33.05 55.14
N ILE A 55 7.32 32.04 54.37
CA ILE A 55 6.83 31.83 53.02
C ILE A 55 5.51 31.05 53.10
N ASP A 56 4.42 31.67 52.64
CA ASP A 56 3.09 31.05 52.64
C ASP A 56 2.95 29.96 51.55
N GLY A 57 1.90 29.12 51.63
CA GLY A 57 1.68 28.03 50.69
C GLY A 57 1.46 28.49 49.27
N PHE A 58 0.85 29.66 49.03
CA PHE A 58 0.63 30.23 47.71
C PHE A 58 1.96 30.55 47.01
N GLU A 59 2.89 31.17 47.76
CA GLU A 59 4.22 31.50 47.25
C GLU A 59 5.02 30.21 46.96
N VAL A 60 4.96 29.19 47.85
CA VAL A 60 5.59 27.89 47.62
C VAL A 60 5.07 27.27 46.36
N CYS A 61 3.74 27.20 46.15
CA CYS A 61 3.12 26.66 44.94
C CYS A 61 3.56 27.43 43.71
N SER A 62 3.51 28.76 43.72
CA SER A 62 3.93 29.60 42.60
C SER A 62 5.37 29.32 42.16
N ARG A 63 6.32 29.23 43.13
CA ARG A 63 7.72 28.93 42.83
C ARG A 63 7.89 27.51 42.27
N LEU A 64 7.15 26.53 42.78
CA LEU A 64 7.19 25.16 42.26
C LEU A 64 6.68 25.11 40.82
N LYS A 65 5.61 25.83 40.52
CA LYS A 65 4.96 25.81 39.17
C LYS A 65 5.72 26.61 38.12
N THR A 66 6.62 27.50 38.51
CA THR A 66 7.51 28.26 37.61
C THR A 66 8.84 27.55 37.31
N ASN A 67 9.16 26.51 38.01
CA ASN A 67 10.42 25.74 37.82
C ASN A 67 10.15 24.50 36.95
N ASP A 68 10.91 24.33 35.87
CA ASP A 68 10.76 23.24 34.92
C ASP A 68 10.86 21.84 35.52
N VAL A 69 11.59 21.67 36.60
CA VAL A 69 11.79 20.40 37.30
C VAL A 69 10.59 20.02 38.15
N THR A 70 9.91 21.03 38.73
CA THR A 70 8.87 20.82 39.75
C THR A 70 7.46 21.21 39.29
N LYS A 71 7.31 21.87 38.14
CA LYS A 71 6.02 22.39 37.66
C LYS A 71 4.95 21.31 37.53
N ASP A 72 5.35 20.08 37.18
CA ASP A 72 4.42 18.95 36.94
C ASP A 72 4.09 18.16 38.23
N ILE A 73 4.67 18.51 39.39
CA ILE A 73 4.33 17.91 40.67
C ILE A 73 2.94 18.37 41.08
N PRO A 74 1.96 17.49 41.32
CA PRO A 74 0.66 17.87 41.83
C PRO A 74 0.76 18.42 43.24
N VAL A 75 0.17 19.60 43.43
CA VAL A 75 0.09 20.28 44.74
C VAL A 75 -1.38 20.30 45.19
N ILE A 76 -1.66 19.72 46.33
CA ILE A 76 -2.99 19.77 46.99
C ILE A 76 -2.87 20.72 48.17
N PHE A 77 -3.64 21.79 48.20
CA PHE A 77 -3.65 22.69 49.33
C PHE A 77 -4.43 22.12 50.54
N MET A 78 -3.90 22.33 51.74
CA MET A 78 -4.62 22.10 52.99
C MET A 78 -5.05 23.46 53.57
N THR A 79 -6.35 23.65 53.81
CA THR A 79 -6.85 24.97 54.17
C THR A 79 -7.97 24.91 55.25
N ALA A 80 -7.93 25.83 56.18
CA ALA A 80 -9.06 26.12 57.06
C ALA A 80 -10.00 27.15 56.44
N LEU A 81 -9.61 27.76 55.32
CA LEU A 81 -10.35 28.79 54.65
C LEU A 81 -11.60 28.23 53.93
N THR A 82 -12.73 28.79 54.33
CA THR A 82 -14.04 28.47 53.69
C THR A 82 -14.36 29.45 52.55
N ASP A 83 -13.55 30.47 52.32
CA ASP A 83 -13.77 31.51 51.34
C ASP A 83 -13.45 30.96 49.93
N THR A 84 -14.41 31.19 49.01
CA THR A 84 -14.30 30.75 47.62
C THR A 84 -13.18 31.44 46.87
N ALA A 85 -12.82 32.70 47.28
CA ALA A 85 -11.76 33.48 46.64
C ALA A 85 -10.37 32.84 46.79
N ASP A 86 -10.07 32.29 47.97
CA ASP A 86 -8.79 31.64 48.25
C ASP A 86 -8.62 30.33 47.50
N LYS A 87 -9.73 29.58 47.32
CA LYS A 87 -9.71 28.34 46.51
C LYS A 87 -9.46 28.65 45.04
N VAL A 88 -10.12 29.68 44.47
CA VAL A 88 -9.87 30.11 43.10
C VAL A 88 -8.44 30.51 42.86
N LYS A 89 -7.86 31.33 43.79
CA LYS A 89 -6.46 31.71 43.74
C LYS A 89 -5.50 30.50 43.76
N GLY A 90 -5.82 29.48 44.56
CA GLY A 90 -5.02 28.25 44.59
C GLY A 90 -4.97 27.53 43.26
N PHE A 91 -6.12 27.39 42.57
CA PHE A 91 -6.18 26.79 41.23
C PHE A 91 -5.47 27.65 40.17
N GLU A 92 -5.59 29.00 40.23
CA GLU A 92 -4.89 29.89 39.33
C GLU A 92 -3.36 29.79 39.45
N LEU A 93 -2.84 29.46 40.65
CA LEU A 93 -1.43 29.21 40.91
C LEU A 93 -0.99 27.80 40.47
N GLY A 94 -1.90 26.96 39.97
CA GLY A 94 -1.59 25.63 39.43
C GLY A 94 -1.72 24.46 40.44
N ALA A 95 -2.35 24.69 41.60
CA ALA A 95 -2.72 23.58 42.46
C ALA A 95 -3.80 22.70 41.78
N VAL A 96 -3.75 21.39 42.03
CA VAL A 96 -4.68 20.42 41.41
C VAL A 96 -5.93 20.17 42.24
N ASP A 97 -5.87 20.45 43.57
CA ASP A 97 -7.00 20.26 44.48
C ASP A 97 -6.75 20.93 45.82
N TYR A 98 -7.71 20.83 46.75
CA TYR A 98 -7.61 21.29 48.14
C TYR A 98 -8.25 20.30 49.14
N LEU A 99 -7.77 20.30 50.37
CA LEU A 99 -8.30 19.57 51.51
C LEU A 99 -8.71 20.54 52.60
N THR A 100 -9.89 20.41 53.15
CA THR A 100 -10.39 21.28 54.22
C THR A 100 -9.98 20.75 55.60
N LYS A 101 -9.49 21.62 56.46
CA LYS A 101 -9.21 21.30 57.85
C LYS A 101 -10.49 21.41 58.69
N PRO A 102 -10.80 20.48 59.62
CA PRO A 102 -9.98 19.36 60.05
C PRO A 102 -9.91 18.24 59.00
N LEU A 103 -8.71 17.67 58.82
CA LEU A 103 -8.43 16.65 57.83
C LEU A 103 -9.19 15.36 58.14
N GLN A 104 -9.94 14.85 57.19
CA GLN A 104 -10.66 13.58 57.27
C GLN A 104 -9.89 12.50 56.53
N HIS A 105 -9.65 11.35 57.13
CA HIS A 105 -8.84 10.26 56.59
C HIS A 105 -9.33 9.80 55.18
N GLU A 106 -10.58 9.58 55.04
CA GLU A 106 -11.19 9.08 53.78
C GLU A 106 -11.06 10.13 52.63
N GLU A 107 -11.25 11.42 52.97
CA GLU A 107 -11.11 12.50 51.97
C GLU A 107 -9.65 12.65 51.53
N VAL A 108 -8.72 12.65 52.45
CA VAL A 108 -7.26 12.73 52.15
C VAL A 108 -6.86 11.61 51.21
N LEU A 109 -7.20 10.37 51.55
CA LEU A 109 -6.86 9.21 50.72
C LEU A 109 -7.54 9.24 49.35
N ALA A 110 -8.82 9.57 49.26
CA ALA A 110 -9.53 9.65 48.02
C ALA A 110 -8.91 10.64 47.03
N ARG A 111 -8.55 11.85 47.49
CA ARG A 111 -7.93 12.88 46.65
C ARG A 111 -6.48 12.54 46.28
N VAL A 112 -5.71 12.07 47.25
CA VAL A 112 -4.31 11.63 46.98
C VAL A 112 -4.30 10.52 45.94
N ASN A 113 -5.09 9.47 46.11
CA ASN A 113 -5.16 8.37 45.17
C ASN A 113 -5.59 8.82 43.76
N ALA A 114 -6.63 9.69 43.68
CA ALA A 114 -7.10 10.20 42.40
C ALA A 114 -6.00 10.95 41.64
N HIS A 115 -5.29 11.87 42.30
CA HIS A 115 -4.23 12.65 41.65
C HIS A 115 -2.97 11.86 41.39
N MET A 116 -2.64 10.86 42.22
CA MET A 116 -1.55 9.91 41.95
C MET A 116 -1.84 9.07 40.69
N THR A 117 -3.06 8.57 40.58
CA THR A 117 -3.50 7.81 39.38
C THR A 117 -3.46 8.69 38.12
N ILE A 118 -3.92 9.95 38.21
CA ILE A 118 -3.84 10.89 37.07
C ILE A 118 -2.38 11.10 36.65
N ARG A 119 -1.47 11.31 37.60
CA ARG A 119 -0.04 11.51 37.32
C ARG A 119 0.58 10.27 36.65
N GLU A 120 0.29 9.09 37.18
CA GLU A 120 0.77 7.84 36.61
C GLU A 120 0.29 7.65 35.16
N LEU A 121 -1.01 7.87 34.91
CA LEU A 121 -1.58 7.79 33.58
C LEU A 121 -0.97 8.82 32.61
N GLN A 122 -0.70 10.04 33.09
CA GLN A 122 -0.03 11.07 32.27
C GLN A 122 1.40 10.67 31.90
N GLN A 123 2.17 10.10 32.85
CA GLN A 123 3.51 9.59 32.57
C GLN A 123 3.49 8.45 31.56
N GLN A 124 2.59 7.47 31.75
CA GLN A 124 2.42 6.35 30.81
C GLN A 124 2.04 6.84 29.41
N LEU A 125 1.15 7.82 29.31
CA LEU A 125 0.75 8.42 28.04
C LEU A 125 1.93 9.13 27.34
N GLN A 126 2.75 9.86 28.09
CA GLN A 126 3.94 10.51 27.54
C GLN A 126 4.96 9.50 27.01
N GLU A 127 5.22 8.42 27.75
CA GLU A 127 6.10 7.34 27.31
C GLU A 127 5.57 6.64 26.06
N GLN A 128 4.28 6.34 26.02
CA GLN A 128 3.65 5.71 24.85
C GLN A 128 3.71 6.64 23.63
N ASN A 129 3.46 7.92 23.79
CA ASN A 129 3.55 8.90 22.70
C ASN A 129 4.98 9.00 22.15
N ALA A 130 5.99 9.04 23.02
CA ALA A 130 7.39 9.06 22.60
C ALA A 130 7.76 7.78 21.81
N LEU A 131 7.31 6.61 22.29
CA LEU A 131 7.52 5.35 21.59
C LEU A 131 6.83 5.30 20.24
N LEU A 132 5.57 5.77 20.16
CA LEU A 132 4.81 5.84 18.90
C LEU A 132 5.48 6.77 17.89
N GLN A 133 5.95 7.93 18.30
CA GLN A 133 6.69 8.85 17.44
C GLN A 133 7.96 8.20 16.88
N HIS A 134 8.72 7.50 17.73
CA HIS A 134 9.91 6.79 17.27
C HIS A 134 9.57 5.69 16.24
N LYS A 135 8.53 4.89 16.50
CA LYS A 135 8.06 3.86 15.55
C LYS A 135 7.60 4.45 14.22
N ASN A 136 6.87 5.57 14.25
CA ASN A 136 6.39 6.23 13.03
C ASN A 136 7.55 6.74 12.15
N ILE A 137 8.59 7.32 12.77
CA ILE A 137 9.81 7.75 12.05
C ILE A 137 10.49 6.55 11.38
N LEU A 138 10.60 5.44 12.11
CA LEU A 138 11.23 4.22 11.59
C LEU A 138 10.42 3.59 10.45
N LEU A 139 9.09 3.47 10.63
CA LEU A 139 8.18 2.97 9.58
C LEU A 139 8.29 3.81 8.32
N LYS A 140 8.23 5.14 8.45
CA LYS A 140 8.37 6.04 7.31
C LYS A 140 9.67 5.80 6.55
N LYS A 141 10.80 5.68 7.28
CA LYS A 141 12.11 5.40 6.66
C LYS A 141 12.12 4.09 5.88
N TYR A 142 11.48 3.03 6.41
CA TYR A 142 11.41 1.74 5.71
C TYR A 142 10.48 1.80 4.49
N THR A 143 9.33 2.47 4.62
CA THR A 143 8.40 2.67 3.49
C THR A 143 9.07 3.45 2.36
N ASP A 144 9.74 4.58 2.68
CA ASP A 144 10.45 5.39 1.68
C ASP A 144 11.53 4.57 0.95
N LYS A 145 12.24 3.68 1.69
CA LYS A 145 13.24 2.80 1.07
C LYS A 145 12.60 1.76 0.14
N ILE A 146 11.53 1.10 0.59
CA ILE A 146 10.83 0.08 -0.20
C ILE A 146 10.28 0.72 -1.48
N ASN A 147 9.63 1.87 -1.39
CA ASN A 147 9.11 2.58 -2.54
C ASN A 147 10.22 2.93 -3.55
N ALA A 148 11.37 3.39 -3.08
CA ALA A 148 12.51 3.67 -3.96
C ALA A 148 13.06 2.41 -4.64
N ASP A 149 13.05 1.25 -3.97
CA ASP A 149 13.48 -0.02 -4.55
C ASP A 149 12.46 -0.53 -5.60
N ILE A 150 11.15 -0.34 -5.34
CA ILE A 150 10.07 -0.68 -6.29
C ILE A 150 10.12 0.23 -7.52
N GLU A 151 10.33 1.55 -7.34
CA GLU A 151 10.47 2.49 -8.46
C GLU A 151 11.62 2.11 -9.39
N ARG A 152 12.75 1.68 -8.83
CA ARG A 152 13.87 1.15 -9.64
C ARG A 152 13.51 -0.13 -10.38
N ALA A 153 12.73 -1.02 -9.76
CA ALA A 153 12.26 -2.23 -10.43
C ALA A 153 11.34 -1.89 -11.60
N HIS A 154 10.47 -0.89 -11.45
CA HIS A 154 9.64 -0.36 -12.52
C HIS A 154 10.48 0.19 -13.69
N GLU A 155 11.48 1.03 -13.40
CA GLU A 155 12.40 1.55 -14.43
C GLU A 155 13.07 0.41 -15.23
N ILE A 156 13.50 -0.65 -14.54
CA ILE A 156 14.12 -1.82 -15.19
C ILE A 156 13.09 -2.56 -16.04
N GLN A 157 11.86 -2.75 -15.55
CA GLN A 157 10.81 -3.44 -16.30
C GLN A 157 10.42 -2.67 -17.57
N GLN A 158 10.36 -1.35 -17.51
CA GLN A 158 10.09 -0.52 -18.69
C GLN A 158 11.13 -0.71 -19.79
N LEU A 159 12.40 -0.97 -19.46
CA LEU A 159 13.43 -1.29 -20.44
C LEU A 159 13.21 -2.63 -21.16
N PHE A 160 12.37 -3.50 -20.64
CA PHE A 160 12.02 -4.77 -21.29
C PHE A 160 11.03 -4.60 -22.44
N LEU A 161 10.19 -3.58 -22.37
CA LEU A 161 9.13 -3.35 -23.35
C LEU A 161 9.68 -2.74 -24.65
N PRO A 162 9.15 -3.13 -25.79
CA PRO A 162 9.46 -2.46 -27.06
C PRO A 162 8.99 -1.00 -27.00
N THR A 163 9.82 -0.10 -27.52
CA THR A 163 9.50 1.31 -27.72
C THR A 163 9.07 1.57 -29.16
N SER A 164 8.43 2.72 -29.42
CA SER A 164 8.02 3.11 -30.76
C SER A 164 9.17 3.06 -31.78
N ASP A 165 10.38 3.36 -31.32
CA ASP A 165 11.57 3.40 -32.17
C ASP A 165 12.12 2.02 -32.53
N ASN A 166 11.77 1.01 -31.72
CA ASN A 166 12.24 -0.38 -31.87
C ASN A 166 11.19 -1.34 -32.44
N MET A 167 9.97 -0.85 -32.75
CA MET A 167 8.95 -1.69 -33.38
C MET A 167 9.41 -2.13 -34.78
N PRO A 168 9.32 -3.46 -35.09
CA PRO A 168 9.84 -3.99 -36.33
C PRO A 168 8.98 -3.60 -37.54
N TYR A 169 9.63 -3.49 -38.70
CA TYR A 169 9.03 -3.24 -40.00
C TYR A 169 8.07 -2.03 -40.05
N PRO A 170 8.48 -0.83 -39.59
CA PRO A 170 7.58 0.32 -39.53
C PRO A 170 7.07 0.76 -40.91
N ASP A 171 7.75 0.40 -42.00
CA ASP A 171 7.29 0.65 -43.37
C ASP A 171 6.16 -0.30 -43.82
N LYS A 172 6.05 -1.49 -43.21
CA LYS A 172 5.10 -2.54 -43.58
C LYS A 172 3.96 -2.70 -42.56
N ILE A 173 4.17 -2.30 -41.31
CA ILE A 173 3.24 -2.51 -40.19
C ILE A 173 3.02 -1.18 -39.44
N ASP A 174 1.76 -0.83 -39.19
CA ASP A 174 1.38 0.21 -38.23
C ASP A 174 1.19 -0.42 -36.87
N TRP A 175 2.00 -0.04 -35.88
CA TRP A 175 1.92 -0.48 -34.52
C TRP A 175 1.19 0.52 -33.64
N ALA A 176 0.43 0.02 -32.66
CA ALA A 176 -0.10 0.81 -31.56
C ALA A 176 -0.15 -0.06 -30.30
N TYR A 177 0.16 0.53 -29.17
CA TYR A 177 0.18 -0.17 -27.88
C TYR A 177 -0.17 0.77 -26.74
N SER A 178 -0.61 0.20 -25.63
CA SER A 178 -0.73 0.84 -24.32
C SER A 178 -0.28 -0.13 -23.26
N PHE A 179 0.37 0.38 -22.24
CA PHE A 179 0.82 -0.38 -21.07
C PHE A 179 0.58 0.48 -19.83
N GLU A 180 -0.37 0.08 -19.03
CA GLU A 180 -0.81 0.79 -17.82
C GLU A 180 -0.82 -0.20 -16.66
N PRO A 181 0.25 -0.26 -15.86
CA PRO A 181 0.29 -1.13 -14.70
C PRO A 181 -0.68 -0.65 -13.61
N ALA A 182 -1.29 -1.59 -12.88
CA ALA A 182 -2.13 -1.31 -11.72
C ALA A 182 -1.28 -0.93 -10.49
N ASP A 183 -0.17 -1.63 -10.29
CA ASP A 183 0.84 -1.34 -9.28
C ASP A 183 2.07 -0.69 -9.93
N GLU A 184 3.10 -0.38 -9.14
CA GLU A 184 4.37 0.18 -9.66
C GLU A 184 5.08 -0.78 -10.61
N VAL A 185 4.92 -2.10 -10.48
CA VAL A 185 5.46 -3.12 -11.40
C VAL A 185 4.35 -4.08 -11.81
N SER A 186 4.34 -4.47 -13.09
CA SER A 186 3.26 -5.20 -13.74
C SER A 186 3.55 -6.69 -13.90
N GLY A 187 2.48 -7.51 -13.86
CA GLY A 187 2.50 -8.90 -14.34
C GLY A 187 2.38 -9.01 -15.85
N ASP A 188 1.84 -7.99 -16.51
CA ASP A 188 1.74 -7.95 -17.95
C ASP A 188 3.10 -7.71 -18.61
N TYR A 189 3.29 -8.33 -19.77
CA TYR A 189 4.47 -8.13 -20.58
C TYR A 189 4.17 -8.44 -22.06
N TYR A 190 4.70 -7.63 -22.98
CA TYR A 190 4.71 -7.95 -24.39
C TYR A 190 6.07 -7.70 -25.02
N ASP A 191 6.36 -8.46 -26.08
CA ASP A 191 7.55 -8.28 -26.90
C ASP A 191 7.25 -8.53 -28.37
N VAL A 192 7.97 -7.80 -29.22
CA VAL A 192 7.90 -7.97 -30.67
C VAL A 192 9.33 -7.91 -31.21
N SER A 193 9.79 -9.00 -31.78
CA SER A 193 11.18 -9.13 -32.20
C SER A 193 11.31 -9.68 -33.62
N VAL A 194 12.31 -9.22 -34.32
CA VAL A 194 12.67 -9.70 -35.67
C VAL A 194 13.30 -11.07 -35.57
N ILE A 195 12.82 -12.04 -36.36
CA ILE A 195 13.48 -13.34 -36.55
C ILE A 195 14.48 -13.24 -37.71
N ASP A 196 14.03 -12.71 -38.86
CA ASP A 196 14.84 -12.50 -40.07
C ASP A 196 14.27 -11.35 -40.92
N GLU A 197 14.70 -11.19 -42.16
CA GLU A 197 14.27 -10.10 -43.07
C GLU A 197 12.75 -10.04 -43.33
N ASN A 198 12.01 -11.13 -43.09
CA ASN A 198 10.59 -11.22 -43.41
C ASN A 198 9.72 -11.76 -42.30
N ARG A 199 10.30 -12.23 -41.19
CA ARG A 199 9.54 -12.83 -40.08
C ARG A 199 9.76 -12.08 -38.77
N LEU A 200 8.70 -11.96 -38.02
CA LEU A 200 8.72 -11.45 -36.67
C LEU A 200 8.02 -12.42 -35.70
N ALA A 201 8.46 -12.38 -34.45
CA ALA A 201 7.84 -13.09 -33.34
C ALA A 201 7.13 -12.09 -32.45
N ILE A 202 5.96 -12.49 -31.91
CA ILE A 202 5.16 -11.73 -30.94
C ILE A 202 5.01 -12.60 -29.70
N LEU A 203 5.25 -12.02 -28.55
CA LEU A 203 4.92 -12.58 -27.24
C LEU A 203 4.04 -11.58 -26.50
N PHE A 204 2.96 -12.02 -25.92
CA PHE A 204 2.10 -11.25 -25.03
C PHE A 204 1.77 -12.12 -23.83
N SER A 205 1.96 -11.64 -22.63
CA SER A 205 1.77 -12.41 -21.41
C SER A 205 1.09 -11.61 -20.33
N ASP A 206 0.33 -12.33 -19.53
CA ASP A 206 -0.25 -11.92 -18.28
C ASP A 206 0.16 -12.96 -17.23
N VAL A 207 0.85 -12.53 -16.19
CA VAL A 207 1.40 -13.39 -15.15
C VAL A 207 0.48 -13.38 -13.95
N CYS A 208 0.10 -14.55 -13.47
CA CYS A 208 -0.72 -14.71 -12.28
C CYS A 208 -0.11 -13.99 -11.05
N GLY A 209 -0.89 -13.07 -10.48
CA GLY A 209 -0.47 -12.21 -9.38
C GLY A 209 0.13 -10.88 -9.84
N HIS A 210 0.44 -10.02 -8.92
CA HIS A 210 0.90 -8.65 -9.18
C HIS A 210 2.19 -8.32 -8.40
N GLY A 211 2.78 -7.18 -8.73
CA GLY A 211 3.96 -6.66 -8.04
C GLY A 211 5.27 -7.38 -8.38
N ILE A 212 6.24 -7.29 -7.47
CA ILE A 212 7.62 -7.76 -7.68
C ILE A 212 7.73 -9.23 -8.12
N PRO A 213 6.99 -10.21 -7.54
CA PRO A 213 7.07 -11.61 -7.98
C PRO A 213 6.66 -11.78 -9.44
N ALA A 214 5.59 -11.13 -9.90
CA ALA A 214 5.15 -11.18 -11.28
C ALA A 214 6.18 -10.55 -12.23
N ALA A 215 6.77 -9.41 -11.85
CA ALA A 215 7.84 -8.78 -12.62
C ALA A 215 9.09 -9.67 -12.80
N PHE A 216 9.43 -10.53 -11.84
CA PHE A 216 10.50 -11.52 -12.03
C PHE A 216 10.13 -12.57 -13.07
N ILE A 217 8.87 -12.99 -13.13
CA ILE A 217 8.41 -13.94 -14.14
C ILE A 217 8.45 -13.31 -15.54
N THR A 218 8.07 -12.02 -15.67
CA THR A 218 8.20 -11.32 -16.96
C THR A 218 9.66 -11.24 -17.41
N ALA A 219 10.62 -11.08 -16.49
CA ALA A 219 12.05 -11.13 -16.82
C ALA A 219 12.52 -12.52 -17.31
N ILE A 220 11.98 -13.60 -16.74
CA ILE A 220 12.25 -14.96 -17.22
C ILE A 220 11.67 -15.16 -18.62
N LEU A 221 10.45 -14.69 -18.87
CA LEU A 221 9.82 -14.72 -20.19
C LEU A 221 10.65 -13.95 -21.20
N LYS A 222 11.03 -12.69 -20.90
CA LYS A 222 11.87 -11.84 -21.74
C LYS A 222 13.18 -12.54 -22.13
N THR A 223 13.94 -12.97 -21.14
CA THR A 223 15.27 -13.55 -21.38
C THR A 223 15.17 -14.87 -22.14
N THR A 224 14.15 -15.69 -21.89
CA THR A 224 13.92 -16.96 -22.61
C THR A 224 13.50 -16.70 -24.05
N PHE A 225 12.64 -15.70 -24.30
CA PHE A 225 12.21 -15.30 -25.64
C PHE A 225 13.38 -14.77 -26.47
N GLN A 226 14.19 -13.89 -25.91
CA GLN A 226 15.38 -13.35 -26.59
C GLN A 226 16.42 -14.44 -26.90
N ALA A 227 16.70 -15.34 -25.96
CA ALA A 227 17.62 -16.46 -26.19
C ALA A 227 17.12 -17.40 -27.28
N TRP A 228 15.80 -17.64 -27.38
CA TRP A 228 15.25 -18.48 -28.43
C TRP A 228 15.47 -17.87 -29.83
N LEU A 229 15.32 -16.56 -29.99
CA LEU A 229 15.57 -15.86 -31.27
C LEU A 229 16.97 -16.05 -31.83
N GLU A 230 17.96 -16.29 -30.95
CA GLU A 230 19.35 -16.51 -31.38
C GLU A 230 19.61 -17.89 -31.94
N TYR A 231 18.80 -18.91 -31.57
CA TYR A 231 19.10 -20.33 -31.84
C TYR A 231 18.01 -21.08 -32.59
N SER A 232 16.82 -20.56 -32.69
CA SER A 232 15.68 -21.25 -33.27
C SER A 232 14.65 -20.28 -33.86
N ASP A 233 13.81 -20.80 -34.74
CA ASP A 233 12.65 -20.14 -35.32
C ASP A 233 11.36 -21.01 -35.18
N SER A 234 11.46 -22.07 -34.37
CA SER A 234 10.37 -23.00 -34.13
C SER A 234 9.46 -22.53 -32.99
N LEU A 235 8.17 -22.31 -33.28
CA LEU A 235 7.17 -21.93 -32.30
C LEU A 235 6.98 -23.00 -31.20
N SER A 236 7.10 -24.28 -31.56
CA SER A 236 7.06 -25.41 -30.60
C SER A 236 8.24 -25.37 -29.65
N GLU A 237 9.45 -25.07 -30.14
CA GLU A 237 10.64 -24.93 -29.30
C GLU A 237 10.53 -23.75 -28.34
N LEU A 238 9.98 -22.61 -28.82
CA LEU A 238 9.70 -21.46 -27.95
C LEU A 238 8.76 -21.85 -26.82
N GLY A 239 7.62 -22.48 -27.13
CA GLY A 239 6.64 -22.91 -26.13
C GLY A 239 7.24 -23.88 -25.10
N ASN A 240 8.00 -24.88 -25.56
CA ASN A 240 8.70 -25.81 -24.67
C ASN A 240 9.74 -25.12 -23.76
N ASN A 241 10.51 -24.20 -24.31
CA ASN A 241 11.53 -23.49 -23.54
C ASN A 241 10.90 -22.56 -22.49
N LEU A 242 9.88 -21.81 -22.86
CA LEU A 242 9.13 -20.95 -21.93
C LEU A 242 8.52 -21.78 -20.79
N ASN A 243 7.80 -22.86 -21.12
CA ASN A 243 7.16 -23.72 -20.14
C ASN A 243 8.19 -24.35 -19.18
N ARG A 244 9.26 -24.93 -19.74
CA ARG A 244 10.31 -25.57 -18.94
C ARG A 244 10.99 -24.57 -18.00
N LYS A 245 11.29 -23.36 -18.47
CA LYS A 245 11.94 -22.34 -17.64
C LYS A 245 11.04 -21.89 -16.51
N LEU A 246 9.77 -21.59 -16.79
CA LEU A 246 8.83 -21.22 -15.73
C LEU A 246 8.65 -22.38 -14.73
N TYR A 247 8.37 -23.60 -15.20
CA TYR A 247 8.19 -24.76 -14.33
C TYR A 247 9.39 -25.04 -13.40
N GLN A 248 10.63 -24.78 -13.88
CA GLN A 248 11.85 -25.03 -13.11
C GLN A 248 12.27 -23.90 -12.19
N LEU A 249 11.98 -22.65 -12.55
CA LEU A 249 12.55 -21.47 -11.90
C LEU A 249 11.54 -20.70 -11.04
N THR A 250 10.24 -21.04 -11.11
CA THR A 250 9.21 -20.35 -10.34
C THR A 250 8.57 -21.27 -9.30
N PRO A 251 7.96 -20.73 -8.23
CA PRO A 251 7.12 -21.49 -7.31
C PRO A 251 5.99 -22.23 -8.02
N ARG A 252 5.47 -23.31 -7.41
CA ARG A 252 4.44 -24.17 -8.02
C ARG A 252 3.07 -23.51 -8.21
N ASP A 253 2.81 -22.44 -7.53
CA ASP A 253 1.62 -21.60 -7.61
C ASP A 253 1.79 -20.43 -8.57
N SER A 254 2.92 -20.34 -9.26
CA SER A 254 3.24 -19.28 -10.21
C SER A 254 3.17 -19.81 -11.64
N PHE A 255 2.33 -19.19 -12.45
CA PHE A 255 2.12 -19.53 -13.87
C PHE A 255 1.81 -18.26 -14.67
N ALA A 256 1.89 -18.38 -16.00
CA ALA A 256 1.64 -17.26 -16.89
C ALA A 256 0.67 -17.67 -18.03
N ALA A 257 -0.27 -16.79 -18.29
CA ALA A 257 -1.09 -16.83 -19.50
C ALA A 257 -0.32 -16.13 -20.62
N VAL A 258 0.01 -16.86 -21.70
CA VAL A 258 0.91 -16.34 -22.74
C VAL A 258 0.34 -16.63 -24.12
N PHE A 259 0.37 -15.62 -24.98
CA PHE A 259 0.13 -15.76 -26.41
C PHE A 259 1.46 -15.58 -27.15
N VAL A 260 1.81 -16.53 -28.02
CA VAL A 260 3.00 -16.42 -28.88
C VAL A 260 2.60 -16.61 -30.34
N ALA A 261 3.21 -15.84 -31.23
CA ALA A 261 2.97 -15.93 -32.66
C ALA A 261 4.22 -15.65 -33.49
N ILE A 262 4.30 -16.24 -34.66
CA ILE A 262 5.28 -15.92 -35.71
C ILE A 262 4.51 -15.46 -36.93
N TYR A 263 4.82 -14.27 -37.40
CA TYR A 263 4.21 -13.69 -38.61
C TYR A 263 5.24 -13.58 -39.72
N ASP A 264 4.91 -14.13 -40.89
CA ASP A 264 5.70 -14.04 -42.11
C ASP A 264 5.08 -12.98 -43.05
N LEU A 265 5.82 -11.89 -43.26
CA LEU A 265 5.40 -10.76 -44.08
C LEU A 265 5.33 -11.13 -45.59
N THR A 266 6.04 -12.19 -46.01
CA THR A 266 6.05 -12.59 -47.45
C THR A 266 4.80 -13.39 -47.83
N THR A 267 4.42 -14.32 -46.97
CA THR A 267 3.25 -15.19 -47.19
C THR A 267 1.98 -14.62 -46.58
N GLY A 268 2.10 -13.70 -45.60
CA GLY A 268 1.02 -13.21 -44.78
C GLY A 268 0.51 -14.24 -43.75
N VAL A 269 1.18 -15.37 -43.58
CA VAL A 269 0.78 -16.42 -42.62
C VAL A 269 1.28 -16.07 -41.24
N CYS A 270 0.38 -16.21 -40.27
CA CYS A 270 0.68 -16.10 -38.85
C CYS A 270 0.40 -17.43 -38.16
N GLN A 271 1.43 -18.05 -37.61
CA GLN A 271 1.31 -19.23 -36.75
C GLN A 271 1.27 -18.80 -35.29
N TYR A 272 0.45 -19.46 -34.45
CA TYR A 272 0.35 -19.11 -33.05
C TYR A 272 0.05 -20.28 -32.12
N ILE A 273 0.37 -20.08 -30.82
CA ILE A 273 -0.08 -20.90 -29.70
C ILE A 273 -0.63 -19.96 -28.61
N ASN A 274 -1.75 -20.33 -28.01
CA ASN A 274 -2.33 -19.62 -26.87
C ASN A 274 -2.23 -20.49 -25.61
N PHE A 275 -1.35 -20.13 -24.69
CA PHE A 275 -1.14 -20.76 -23.39
C PHE A 275 -2.06 -20.14 -22.32
N GLY A 276 -3.36 -20.33 -22.48
CA GLY A 276 -4.36 -19.91 -21.52
C GLY A 276 -4.65 -18.40 -21.49
N HIS A 277 -4.04 -17.61 -22.37
CA HIS A 277 -4.28 -16.15 -22.41
C HIS A 277 -5.75 -15.84 -22.74
N LYS A 278 -6.35 -14.98 -21.92
CA LYS A 278 -7.71 -14.46 -22.07
C LYS A 278 -7.68 -12.94 -21.83
N PRO A 279 -8.50 -12.21 -22.63
CA PRO A 279 -9.28 -12.69 -23.76
C PRO A 279 -8.39 -13.15 -24.95
N ALA A 280 -8.89 -14.08 -25.76
CA ALA A 280 -8.14 -14.50 -26.94
C ALA A 280 -7.95 -13.32 -27.91
N PRO A 281 -6.77 -13.19 -28.57
CA PRO A 281 -6.53 -12.14 -29.54
C PRO A 281 -7.55 -12.13 -30.67
N TRP A 282 -7.81 -10.96 -31.26
CA TRP A 282 -8.78 -10.82 -32.37
C TRP A 282 -8.07 -10.43 -33.66
N LEU A 283 -8.46 -11.15 -34.70
CA LEU A 283 -8.20 -10.77 -36.09
C LEU A 283 -9.33 -9.86 -36.57
N ILE A 284 -8.99 -8.68 -37.07
CA ILE A 284 -9.89 -7.67 -37.60
C ILE A 284 -9.64 -7.51 -39.12
N PRO A 285 -10.35 -8.23 -39.97
CA PRO A 285 -10.16 -8.14 -41.43
C PRO A 285 -10.60 -6.79 -42.00
N SER A 286 -9.87 -6.26 -42.97
CA SER A 286 -10.18 -4.97 -43.63
C SER A 286 -11.45 -4.98 -44.49
N GLY A 287 -11.90 -6.12 -44.92
CA GLY A 287 -13.10 -6.29 -45.71
C GLY A 287 -14.40 -5.98 -44.98
N LYS A 288 -15.28 -5.12 -45.54
CA LYS A 288 -16.54 -4.70 -44.87
C LYS A 288 -17.41 -5.87 -44.41
N ASN A 289 -17.44 -6.97 -45.15
CA ASN A 289 -18.31 -8.12 -44.89
C ASN A 289 -17.61 -9.31 -44.23
N LYS A 290 -16.32 -9.19 -43.89
CA LYS A 290 -15.61 -10.27 -43.19
C LYS A 290 -15.84 -10.10 -41.68
N PRO A 291 -16.23 -11.16 -40.94
CA PRO A 291 -16.39 -11.07 -39.47
C PRO A 291 -15.06 -10.89 -38.78
N ILE A 292 -15.07 -10.30 -37.58
CA ILE A 292 -13.97 -10.34 -36.65
C ILE A 292 -13.87 -11.78 -36.12
N GLN A 293 -12.67 -12.26 -35.89
CA GLN A 293 -12.41 -13.63 -35.46
C GLN A 293 -11.53 -13.65 -34.21
N ALA A 294 -12.00 -14.27 -33.14
CA ALA A 294 -11.18 -14.58 -31.99
C ALA A 294 -10.27 -15.79 -32.28
N LEU A 295 -8.99 -15.70 -31.90
CA LEU A 295 -7.95 -16.72 -32.15
C LEU A 295 -7.95 -17.80 -31.05
N ASN A 296 -8.94 -18.70 -31.13
CA ASN A 296 -9.23 -19.69 -30.08
C ASN A 296 -8.80 -21.14 -30.44
N SER A 297 -8.23 -21.40 -31.63
CA SER A 297 -8.04 -22.76 -32.14
C SER A 297 -6.86 -23.50 -31.57
N ALA A 298 -5.78 -22.79 -31.11
CA ALA A 298 -4.53 -23.38 -30.62
C ALA A 298 -4.37 -23.12 -29.12
N ARG A 299 -5.24 -23.72 -28.31
CA ARG A 299 -5.21 -23.56 -26.84
C ARG A 299 -4.38 -24.64 -26.17
N SER A 300 -3.49 -24.21 -25.29
CA SER A 300 -2.70 -25.03 -24.39
C SER A 300 -2.97 -24.63 -22.93
N LEU A 301 -2.36 -25.35 -21.99
CA LEU A 301 -2.34 -25.00 -20.59
C LEU A 301 -1.48 -23.74 -20.35
N LEU A 302 -1.69 -23.09 -19.23
CA LEU A 302 -0.85 -22.00 -18.73
C LEU A 302 0.61 -22.45 -18.62
N LEU A 303 1.54 -21.58 -18.99
CA LEU A 303 2.98 -21.87 -18.86
C LEU A 303 3.39 -21.97 -17.39
N GLY A 304 4.19 -22.96 -17.06
CA GLY A 304 4.67 -23.24 -15.71
C GLY A 304 3.73 -24.11 -14.87
N PHE A 305 2.48 -24.35 -15.32
CA PHE A 305 1.50 -25.13 -14.56
C PHE A 305 1.85 -26.63 -14.49
N GLN A 306 2.34 -27.22 -15.59
CA GLN A 306 2.78 -28.61 -15.68
C GLN A 306 4.11 -28.72 -16.40
N GLU A 307 4.87 -29.77 -16.09
CA GLU A 307 6.20 -29.99 -16.69
C GLU A 307 6.12 -30.21 -18.19
N GLN A 308 5.12 -30.95 -18.63
CA GLN A 308 4.86 -31.22 -20.05
C GLN A 308 3.46 -30.73 -20.42
N ILE A 309 3.37 -30.01 -21.51
CA ILE A 309 2.12 -29.43 -22.04
C ILE A 309 2.03 -29.72 -23.53
N ASP A 310 0.82 -29.79 -24.05
CA ASP A 310 0.55 -29.86 -25.47
C ASP A 310 0.83 -28.51 -26.13
N LEU A 311 1.37 -28.56 -27.36
CA LEU A 311 1.74 -27.39 -28.15
C LEU A 311 0.96 -27.36 -29.47
N PRO A 312 -0.36 -27.17 -29.45
CA PRO A 312 -1.14 -27.06 -30.66
C PRO A 312 -0.78 -25.79 -31.40
N ILE A 313 -0.44 -25.88 -32.67
CA ILE A 313 -0.20 -24.73 -33.54
C ILE A 313 -1.40 -24.54 -34.47
N ALA A 314 -1.91 -23.32 -34.55
CA ALA A 314 -2.87 -22.92 -35.54
C ALA A 314 -2.33 -21.80 -36.42
N GLU A 315 -2.91 -21.63 -37.57
CA GLU A 315 -2.53 -20.64 -38.58
C GLU A 315 -3.72 -19.79 -39.01
N PHE A 316 -3.45 -18.56 -39.35
CA PHE A 316 -4.36 -17.66 -40.06
C PHE A 316 -3.57 -16.75 -40.99
N THR A 317 -4.24 -16.09 -41.90
CA THR A 317 -3.59 -15.19 -42.86
C THR A 317 -4.02 -13.75 -42.65
N LEU A 318 -3.05 -12.85 -42.57
CA LEU A 318 -3.22 -11.40 -42.55
C LEU A 318 -2.96 -10.82 -43.95
N SER A 319 -3.94 -10.16 -44.49
CA SER A 319 -3.86 -9.44 -45.76
C SER A 319 -3.57 -7.96 -45.52
N PRO A 320 -3.03 -7.22 -46.51
CA PRO A 320 -2.89 -5.78 -46.43
C PRO A 320 -4.17 -5.07 -46.00
N GLY A 321 -4.11 -4.29 -44.95
CA GLY A 321 -5.23 -3.61 -44.32
C GLY A 321 -5.88 -4.36 -43.16
N ASP A 322 -5.59 -5.65 -42.93
CA ASP A 322 -6.07 -6.40 -41.78
C ASP A 322 -5.29 -5.96 -40.51
N SER A 323 -5.95 -6.05 -39.34
CA SER A 323 -5.38 -5.72 -38.06
C SER A 323 -5.51 -6.89 -37.12
N MET A 324 -4.59 -6.95 -36.12
CA MET A 324 -4.67 -7.86 -35.00
C MET A 324 -4.62 -7.04 -33.72
N ILE A 325 -5.36 -7.49 -32.71
CA ILE A 325 -5.36 -6.87 -31.39
C ILE A 325 -5.29 -7.94 -30.31
N ILE A 326 -4.46 -7.67 -29.30
CA ILE A 326 -4.28 -8.47 -28.09
C ILE A 326 -4.47 -7.52 -26.92
N VAL A 327 -5.23 -7.92 -25.92
CA VAL A 327 -5.44 -7.15 -24.69
C VAL A 327 -5.33 -8.07 -23.48
N SER A 328 -4.89 -7.54 -22.33
CA SER A 328 -4.99 -8.25 -21.05
C SER A 328 -6.42 -8.21 -20.52
N ASP A 329 -6.72 -9.05 -19.53
CA ASP A 329 -8.05 -9.14 -18.92
C ASP A 329 -8.43 -7.87 -18.16
N GLY A 330 -7.46 -7.13 -17.58
CA GLY A 330 -7.72 -5.84 -16.95
C GLY A 330 -8.39 -4.77 -17.85
N ILE A 331 -8.42 -4.97 -19.18
CA ILE A 331 -9.23 -4.15 -20.09
C ILE A 331 -10.72 -4.48 -19.98
N LEU A 332 -11.07 -5.73 -19.65
CA LEU A 332 -12.45 -6.22 -19.62
C LEU A 332 -13.01 -6.35 -18.21
N GLU A 333 -12.17 -6.55 -17.20
CA GLU A 333 -12.57 -6.82 -15.81
C GLU A 333 -13.01 -5.58 -15.02
N ASN A 334 -13.08 -4.42 -15.63
CA ASN A 334 -13.40 -3.16 -14.96
C ASN A 334 -14.91 -2.88 -14.90
N HIS A 335 -15.66 -3.70 -14.17
CA HIS A 335 -17.06 -3.43 -13.93
C HIS A 335 -17.31 -2.54 -12.72
N LYS A 336 -18.33 -1.65 -12.86
CA LYS A 336 -18.95 -0.93 -11.74
C LYS A 336 -19.58 -1.94 -10.78
N HIS A 337 -18.86 -2.36 -9.76
CA HIS A 337 -19.47 -3.02 -8.62
C HIS A 337 -19.41 -2.12 -7.40
N ASP A 338 -20.56 -1.60 -6.98
CA ASP A 338 -20.76 -0.99 -5.66
C ASP A 338 -20.71 -2.04 -4.53
N GLU A 339 -20.52 -3.33 -4.84
CA GLU A 339 -20.38 -4.43 -3.87
C GLU A 339 -19.38 -5.46 -4.41
N ILE A 340 -18.40 -5.81 -3.56
CA ILE A 340 -17.43 -6.88 -3.83
C ILE A 340 -18.17 -8.21 -3.73
N ASP A 341 -18.61 -8.75 -4.86
CA ASP A 341 -19.17 -10.08 -4.94
C ASP A 341 -18.10 -11.10 -5.36
N TYR A 342 -17.68 -11.93 -4.41
CA TYR A 342 -16.66 -12.98 -4.59
C TYR A 342 -17.15 -14.18 -5.43
N ASP A 343 -18.41 -14.20 -5.83
CA ASP A 343 -19.03 -15.26 -6.63
C ASP A 343 -19.34 -14.78 -8.07
N ARG A 344 -18.34 -14.27 -8.81
CA ARG A 344 -18.50 -13.94 -10.23
C ARG A 344 -18.89 -15.20 -11.02
N ASN A 345 -20.08 -15.19 -11.58
CA ASN A 345 -20.55 -16.24 -12.46
C ASN A 345 -19.85 -16.17 -13.82
N TYR A 346 -19.58 -17.32 -14.43
CA TYR A 346 -19.05 -17.46 -15.82
C TYR A 346 -19.85 -16.67 -16.87
N ASP A 347 -21.10 -16.36 -16.61
CA ASP A 347 -22.01 -15.63 -17.50
C ASP A 347 -21.65 -14.14 -17.67
N GLU A 348 -20.99 -13.51 -16.71
CA GLU A 348 -20.59 -12.09 -16.75
C GLU A 348 -19.38 -11.87 -17.65
N LEU A 349 -18.35 -12.71 -17.54
CA LEU A 349 -17.19 -12.69 -18.43
C LEU A 349 -17.57 -12.90 -19.89
N GLU A 350 -18.60 -13.71 -20.17
CA GLU A 350 -19.11 -13.93 -21.53
C GLU A 350 -19.81 -12.68 -22.06
N TYR A 351 -20.53 -11.95 -21.21
CA TYR A 351 -21.15 -10.68 -21.56
C TYR A 351 -20.12 -9.62 -21.95
N ASP A 352 -19.04 -9.51 -21.20
CA ASP A 352 -17.96 -8.55 -21.43
C ASP A 352 -17.23 -8.82 -22.73
N MET A 353 -16.95 -10.07 -23.02
CA MET A 353 -16.35 -10.47 -24.29
C MET A 353 -17.26 -10.15 -25.47
N VAL A 354 -18.58 -10.37 -25.37
CA VAL A 354 -19.58 -10.05 -26.44
C VAL A 354 -19.68 -8.54 -26.62
N TYR A 355 -19.66 -7.77 -25.52
CA TYR A 355 -19.67 -6.32 -25.58
C TYR A 355 -18.41 -5.80 -26.30
N PHE A 356 -17.24 -6.25 -25.90
CA PHE A 356 -15.98 -5.85 -26.49
C PHE A 356 -15.87 -6.22 -27.98
N GLU A 357 -16.32 -7.42 -28.35
CA GLU A 357 -16.39 -7.84 -29.77
C GLU A 357 -17.29 -6.92 -30.57
N ASN A 358 -18.43 -6.50 -30.02
CA ASN A 358 -19.35 -5.57 -30.69
C ASN A 358 -18.74 -4.16 -30.80
N PHE A 359 -17.98 -3.73 -29.80
CA PHE A 359 -17.23 -2.50 -29.86
C PHE A 359 -16.16 -2.54 -30.96
N LEU A 360 -15.37 -3.63 -31.03
CA LEU A 360 -14.39 -3.83 -32.11
C LEU A 360 -15.04 -3.82 -33.49
N LYS A 361 -16.22 -4.44 -33.65
CA LYS A 361 -17.00 -4.43 -34.93
C LYS A 361 -17.35 -3.01 -35.35
N LYS A 362 -17.78 -2.15 -34.46
CA LYS A 362 -18.09 -0.74 -34.70
C LYS A 362 -16.84 0.10 -35.02
N SER A 363 -15.71 -0.23 -34.40
CA SER A 363 -14.46 0.52 -34.50
C SER A 363 -13.49 0.01 -35.57
N LYS A 364 -13.85 -1.02 -36.30
CA LYS A 364 -13.06 -1.73 -37.32
C LYS A 364 -12.39 -0.85 -38.39
N SER A 365 -12.99 0.27 -38.75
CA SER A 365 -12.49 1.17 -39.79
C SER A 365 -11.45 2.19 -39.29
N LEU A 366 -11.20 2.25 -37.98
CA LEU A 366 -10.27 3.20 -37.39
C LEU A 366 -8.81 2.84 -37.72
N PRO A 367 -7.91 3.83 -37.80
CA PRO A 367 -6.51 3.59 -37.70
C PRO A 367 -6.17 2.89 -36.35
N VAL A 368 -5.15 2.03 -36.35
CA VAL A 368 -4.84 1.18 -35.18
C VAL A 368 -4.58 1.98 -33.91
N TYR A 369 -3.89 3.13 -34.02
CA TYR A 369 -3.62 4.00 -32.87
C TYR A 369 -4.92 4.58 -32.28
N LYS A 370 -5.89 4.99 -33.13
CA LYS A 370 -7.20 5.47 -32.65
C LYS A 370 -8.07 4.36 -32.07
N LEU A 371 -7.85 3.12 -32.52
CA LEU A 371 -8.54 1.97 -31.95
C LEU A 371 -8.05 1.73 -30.52
N VAL A 372 -6.72 1.78 -30.29
CA VAL A 372 -6.13 1.66 -28.96
C VAL A 372 -6.59 2.79 -28.04
N GLU A 373 -6.57 4.06 -28.49
CA GLU A 373 -7.07 5.20 -27.72
C GLU A 373 -8.54 4.99 -27.29
N LYS A 374 -9.40 4.55 -28.21
CA LYS A 374 -10.81 4.30 -27.88
C LYS A 374 -11.03 3.13 -26.93
N ILE A 375 -10.21 2.09 -26.98
CA ILE A 375 -10.29 0.98 -26.03
C ILE A 375 -9.93 1.49 -24.63
N LYS A 376 -8.91 2.34 -24.51
CA LYS A 376 -8.57 2.98 -23.24
C LYS A 376 -9.71 3.84 -22.69
N GLU A 377 -10.26 4.73 -23.54
CA GLU A 377 -11.41 5.57 -23.17
C GLU A 377 -12.60 4.73 -22.69
N GLU A 378 -12.85 3.61 -23.34
CA GLU A 378 -13.92 2.68 -22.96
C GLU A 378 -13.63 2.00 -21.63
N ALA A 379 -12.40 1.48 -21.42
CA ALA A 379 -11.97 0.91 -20.15
C ALA A 379 -12.05 1.93 -18.99
N ASP A 380 -11.65 3.18 -19.21
CA ASP A 380 -11.76 4.26 -18.23
C ASP A 380 -13.22 4.62 -17.91
N CYS A 381 -14.10 4.59 -18.90
CA CYS A 381 -15.54 4.80 -18.68
C CYS A 381 -16.16 3.72 -17.81
N PHE A 382 -15.68 2.47 -17.91
CA PHE A 382 -16.15 1.35 -17.08
C PHE A 382 -15.62 1.42 -15.64
N THR A 383 -14.34 1.79 -15.44
CA THR A 383 -13.73 1.91 -14.11
C THR A 383 -14.33 3.09 -13.32
N GLY A 384 -14.71 4.17 -14.00
CA GLY A 384 -15.24 5.37 -13.35
C GLY A 384 -14.20 6.06 -12.47
N THR A 385 -14.52 6.25 -11.17
CA THR A 385 -13.64 6.89 -10.17
C THR A 385 -12.92 5.88 -9.26
N THR A 386 -13.05 4.58 -9.51
CA THR A 386 -12.40 3.53 -8.72
C THR A 386 -10.95 3.34 -9.14
N GLU A 387 -10.10 2.87 -8.23
CA GLU A 387 -8.73 2.50 -8.56
C GLU A 387 -8.73 1.36 -9.59
N GLN A 388 -7.72 1.36 -10.47
CA GLN A 388 -7.47 0.28 -11.41
C GLN A 388 -7.08 -0.97 -10.60
N LEU A 389 -7.79 -2.08 -10.82
CA LEU A 389 -7.63 -3.31 -10.05
C LEU A 389 -6.60 -4.27 -10.65
N ASP A 390 -6.37 -4.20 -11.98
CA ASP A 390 -5.44 -5.07 -12.69
C ASP A 390 -4.72 -4.32 -13.80
N ASP A 391 -3.61 -4.89 -14.28
CA ASP A 391 -2.79 -4.35 -15.35
C ASP A 391 -3.58 -4.24 -16.66
N ARG A 392 -3.40 -3.13 -17.39
CA ARG A 392 -4.06 -2.88 -18.66
C ARG A 392 -3.05 -2.79 -19.78
N THR A 393 -2.98 -3.83 -20.56
CA THR A 393 -2.05 -3.89 -21.69
C THR A 393 -2.80 -4.11 -22.99
N ILE A 394 -2.43 -3.35 -24.01
CA ILE A 394 -2.97 -3.45 -25.38
C ILE A 394 -1.78 -3.49 -26.34
N LEU A 395 -1.78 -4.49 -27.21
CA LEU A 395 -0.89 -4.54 -28.36
C LEU A 395 -1.73 -4.70 -29.63
N ALA A 396 -1.60 -3.78 -30.56
CA ALA A 396 -2.33 -3.81 -31.81
C ALA A 396 -1.44 -3.49 -32.98
N PHE A 397 -1.69 -4.13 -34.11
CA PHE A 397 -0.99 -3.81 -35.34
C PHE A 397 -1.87 -3.97 -36.59
N LYS A 398 -1.48 -3.28 -37.64
CA LYS A 398 -2.15 -3.31 -38.94
C LYS A 398 -1.13 -3.46 -40.05
N ILE A 399 -1.42 -4.38 -40.98
CA ILE A 399 -0.60 -4.55 -42.18
C ILE A 399 -0.89 -3.40 -43.14
N LYS A 400 0.16 -2.67 -43.52
CA LYS A 400 0.07 -1.57 -44.51
C LYS A 400 -0.31 -2.10 -45.89
N LYS A 401 -0.91 -1.24 -46.70
CA LYS A 401 -1.31 -1.58 -48.09
C LYS A 401 -0.12 -1.44 -49.04
#